data_714cd0467942a9221de2d0cb7c069df5
#
_entry.id   714cd0467942a9221de2d0cb7c069df5
#
_cell.length_a   1.000
_cell.length_b   1.000
_cell.length_c   1.000
_cell.angle_alpha   90.00
_cell.angle_beta   90.00
_cell.angle_gamma   90.00
#
_symmetry.space_group_name_H-M   'P 1'
#
loop_
_entity.id
_entity.type
_entity.pdbx_description
1 polymer ?
#
loop_
_entity_poly.entity_id
_entity_poly.type
_entity_poly.pdbx_seq_one_letter_code
_entity_poly.pdbx_strand_id
1 'polypeptide(L)'
;IGTQMVTKGLHFNDVSLVAVLLADSLLNTPDFRSYELAFQMLEQVSGRAGRTGSQGEVMIQTFDPKNSLYQHLIQHDYQGLYEEQIAERKAFSFPPYHRIIMLTLKHRDMQRLTAASDVLQQRLQQTFGTRVSGVILPSIARTQNMYVRQIRLTIEANANIARAKEMVREQIRWVLQQTTCKGTIILPDVDPM
;
A
#
# COMPACT_ATOMS: atom_id res chain seq x y z
N ILE A 1 24.41 12.58 5.92
CA ILE A 1 22.95 12.52 6.16
C ILE A 1 22.27 12.50 4.82
N GLY A 2 21.34 11.57 4.63
CA GLY A 2 20.59 11.43 3.37
C GLY A 2 19.23 10.77 3.59
N THR A 3 18.41 10.80 2.55
CA THR A 3 17.11 10.13 2.50
C THR A 3 17.26 8.76 1.81
N GLN A 4 16.15 8.09 1.49
CA GLN A 4 16.12 6.84 0.72
C GLN A 4 16.95 6.86 -0.58
N MET A 5 17.17 8.05 -1.18
CA MET A 5 18.01 8.19 -2.38
C MET A 5 19.47 7.82 -2.14
N VAL A 6 19.96 7.95 -0.90
CA VAL A 6 21.34 7.58 -0.51
C VAL A 6 21.52 6.06 -0.51
N THR A 7 20.45 5.30 -0.36
CA THR A 7 20.48 3.83 -0.35
C THR A 7 20.68 3.24 -1.75
N LYS A 8 20.32 3.98 -2.82
CA LYS A 8 20.40 3.53 -4.20
C LYS A 8 21.59 4.17 -4.93
N GLY A 9 22.58 3.37 -5.31
CA GLY A 9 23.62 3.77 -6.29
C GLY A 9 24.81 4.55 -5.76
N LEU A 10 24.82 5.04 -4.53
CA LEU A 10 25.99 5.70 -3.95
C LEU A 10 26.91 4.65 -3.29
N HIS A 11 28.19 4.65 -3.70
CA HIS A 11 29.23 3.86 -3.05
C HIS A 11 30.00 4.77 -2.11
N PHE A 12 29.92 4.48 -0.83
CA PHE A 12 30.80 5.08 0.17
C PHE A 12 31.83 4.03 0.57
N ASN A 13 33.10 4.40 0.52
CA ASN A 13 34.19 3.61 1.08
C ASN A 13 34.30 3.98 2.56
N ASP A 14 34.67 3.01 3.41
CA ASP A 14 35.00 3.21 4.82
C ASP A 14 33.84 3.73 5.73
N VAL A 15 32.63 3.19 5.53
CA VAL A 15 31.50 3.46 6.43
C VAL A 15 31.60 2.54 7.64
N SER A 16 31.95 3.10 8.81
CA SER A 16 32.02 2.38 10.09
C SER A 16 30.66 2.30 10.79
N LEU A 17 29.80 3.32 10.62
CA LEU A 17 28.48 3.39 11.26
C LEU A 17 27.40 3.82 10.25
N VAL A 18 26.30 3.08 10.25
CA VAL A 18 25.06 3.46 9.57
C VAL A 18 23.95 3.62 10.59
N ALA A 19 23.35 4.80 10.67
CA ALA A 19 22.23 5.07 11.56
C ALA A 19 20.95 5.31 10.76
N VAL A 20 19.90 4.54 11.04
CA VAL A 20 18.55 4.72 10.49
C VAL A 20 17.67 5.35 11.54
N LEU A 21 17.21 6.58 11.28
CA LEU A 21 16.34 7.32 12.19
C LEU A 21 14.87 7.11 11.84
N LEU A 22 14.00 6.99 12.86
CA LEU A 22 12.55 6.86 12.72
C LEU A 22 12.15 5.71 11.79
N ALA A 23 12.73 4.51 11.99
CA ALA A 23 12.48 3.34 11.14
C ALA A 23 11.00 2.94 11.08
N ASP A 24 10.23 3.22 12.14
CA ASP A 24 8.78 2.97 12.18
C ASP A 24 8.01 3.71 11.08
N SER A 25 8.55 4.80 10.54
CA SER A 25 7.93 5.51 9.41
C SER A 25 7.81 4.66 8.16
N LEU A 26 8.66 3.63 8.00
CA LEU A 26 8.61 2.68 6.91
C LEU A 26 7.42 1.71 7.04
N LEU A 27 7.00 1.43 8.28
CA LEU A 27 5.90 0.52 8.59
C LEU A 27 4.54 1.23 8.62
N ASN A 28 4.53 2.53 8.89
CA ASN A 28 3.31 3.34 9.02
C ASN A 28 2.69 3.73 7.66
N THR A 29 2.81 2.88 6.65
CA THR A 29 2.16 3.07 5.35
C THR A 29 0.96 2.12 5.23
N PRO A 30 -0.17 2.56 4.65
CA PRO A 30 -1.34 1.71 4.45
C PRO A 30 -1.16 0.73 3.27
N ASP A 31 0.00 0.10 3.19
CA ASP A 31 0.37 -0.86 2.15
C ASP A 31 0.68 -2.22 2.81
N PHE A 32 0.04 -3.27 2.32
CA PHE A 32 0.26 -4.64 2.82
C PHE A 32 1.70 -5.15 2.59
N ARG A 33 2.52 -4.44 1.81
CA ARG A 33 3.93 -4.74 1.55
C ARG A 33 4.87 -3.94 2.45
N SER A 34 4.37 -3.12 3.37
CA SER A 34 5.20 -2.21 4.17
C SER A 34 6.34 -2.92 4.89
N TYR A 35 6.07 -4.09 5.48
CA TYR A 35 7.07 -4.90 6.17
C TYR A 35 8.14 -5.44 5.22
N GLU A 36 7.75 -5.98 4.07
CA GLU A 36 8.68 -6.48 3.05
C GLU A 36 9.56 -5.36 2.50
N LEU A 37 8.95 -4.21 2.16
CA LEU A 37 9.68 -3.05 1.65
C LEU A 37 10.63 -2.46 2.70
N ALA A 38 10.20 -2.41 3.96
CA ALA A 38 11.03 -1.96 5.08
C ALA A 38 12.22 -2.90 5.29
N PHE A 39 12.00 -4.21 5.30
CA PHE A 39 13.07 -5.20 5.42
C PHE A 39 14.09 -5.06 4.32
N GLN A 40 13.65 -5.02 3.05
CA GLN A 40 14.55 -4.86 1.89
C GLN A 40 15.37 -3.58 1.98
N MET A 41 14.75 -2.48 2.41
CA MET A 41 15.44 -1.21 2.56
C MET A 41 16.47 -1.25 3.70
N LEU A 42 16.10 -1.79 4.85
CA LEU A 42 16.97 -1.88 6.02
C LEU A 42 18.14 -2.84 5.75
N GLU A 43 17.92 -3.98 5.11
CA GLU A 43 18.97 -4.89 4.65
C GLU A 43 19.94 -4.19 3.69
N GLN A 44 19.41 -3.45 2.71
CA GLN A 44 20.24 -2.72 1.76
C GLN A 44 21.12 -1.66 2.43
N VAL A 45 20.57 -0.96 3.43
CA VAL A 45 21.29 0.06 4.21
C VAL A 45 22.33 -0.60 5.12
N SER A 46 21.95 -1.69 5.80
CA SER A 46 22.84 -2.46 6.68
C SER A 46 24.05 -3.02 5.94
N GLY A 47 23.86 -3.50 4.71
CA GLY A 47 24.96 -3.98 3.85
C GLY A 47 25.94 -2.89 3.39
N ARG A 48 25.79 -1.64 3.82
CA ARG A 48 26.72 -0.54 3.57
C ARG A 48 27.80 -0.37 4.64
N ALA A 49 27.54 -0.86 5.84
CA ALA A 49 28.51 -0.80 6.93
C ALA A 49 29.57 -1.90 6.77
N GLY A 50 30.85 -1.59 7.03
CA GLY A 50 31.93 -2.58 7.16
C GLY A 50 32.47 -3.20 5.87
N ARG A 51 32.31 -2.60 4.69
CA ARG A 51 32.71 -3.20 3.39
C ARG A 51 34.24 -3.34 3.18
N THR A 52 35.08 -2.60 3.88
CA THR A 52 36.53 -2.55 3.66
C THR A 52 37.35 -3.22 4.74
N GLY A 53 36.85 -4.30 5.35
CA GLY A 53 37.61 -5.10 6.34
C GLY A 53 37.52 -4.59 7.76
N SER A 54 36.81 -3.50 8.06
CA SER A 54 36.43 -3.07 9.39
C SER A 54 35.02 -3.58 9.74
N GLN A 55 34.80 -3.99 10.98
CA GLN A 55 33.49 -4.34 11.48
C GLN A 55 32.62 -3.10 11.47
N GLY A 56 31.60 -3.04 10.62
CA GLY A 56 30.65 -1.95 10.56
C GLY A 56 29.53 -2.14 11.58
N GLU A 57 29.02 -1.04 12.10
CA GLU A 57 27.89 -0.99 13.03
C GLU A 57 26.65 -0.44 12.34
N VAL A 58 25.48 -1.01 12.65
CA VAL A 58 24.19 -0.51 12.18
C VAL A 58 23.30 -0.20 13.36
N MET A 59 22.85 1.04 13.45
CA MET A 59 21.95 1.49 14.50
C MET A 59 20.58 1.82 13.89
N ILE A 60 19.53 1.19 14.42
CA ILE A 60 18.15 1.44 13.98
C ILE A 60 17.36 2.04 15.14
N GLN A 61 16.90 3.27 14.97
CA GLN A 61 16.04 3.94 15.93
C GLN A 61 14.58 3.59 15.66
N THR A 62 13.91 3.02 16.67
CA THR A 62 12.50 2.60 16.61
C THR A 62 11.81 2.83 17.96
N PHE A 63 10.49 3.01 17.95
CA PHE A 63 9.65 3.05 19.16
C PHE A 63 9.25 1.63 19.62
N ASP A 64 9.31 0.64 18.73
CA ASP A 64 8.97 -0.75 19.04
C ASP A 64 10.12 -1.71 18.68
N PRO A 65 11.16 -1.81 19.51
CA PRO A 65 12.32 -2.68 19.25
C PRO A 65 11.99 -4.18 19.29
N LYS A 66 10.79 -4.55 19.78
CA LYS A 66 10.33 -5.96 19.82
C LYS A 66 9.55 -6.36 18.57
N ASN A 67 9.32 -5.46 17.63
CA ASN A 67 8.66 -5.78 16.38
C ASN A 67 9.39 -6.93 15.65
N SER A 68 8.63 -7.88 15.11
CA SER A 68 9.18 -9.08 14.44
C SER A 68 10.10 -8.74 13.27
N LEU A 69 9.80 -7.66 12.55
CA LEU A 69 10.65 -7.17 11.45
C LEU A 69 12.11 -7.00 11.87
N TYR A 70 12.36 -6.35 13.03
CA TYR A 70 13.72 -6.11 13.49
C TYR A 70 14.42 -7.39 13.97
N GLN A 71 13.65 -8.35 14.50
CA GLN A 71 14.20 -9.65 14.88
C GLN A 71 14.66 -10.44 13.65
N HIS A 72 13.81 -10.51 12.61
CA HIS A 72 14.17 -11.10 11.33
C HIS A 72 15.37 -10.40 10.67
N LEU A 73 15.42 -9.07 10.75
CA LEU A 73 16.52 -8.27 10.19
C LEU A 73 17.86 -8.60 10.88
N ILE A 74 17.89 -8.63 12.21
CA ILE A 74 19.12 -8.95 13.00
C ILE A 74 19.62 -10.36 12.70
N GLN A 75 18.72 -11.30 12.46
CA GLN A 75 19.03 -12.69 12.16
C GLN A 75 19.26 -12.96 10.67
N HIS A 76 19.09 -11.95 9.80
CA HIS A 76 19.07 -12.11 8.34
C HIS A 76 18.05 -13.17 7.88
N ASP A 77 16.94 -13.31 8.61
CA ASP A 77 15.92 -14.33 8.41
C ASP A 77 14.79 -13.82 7.49
N TYR A 78 15.08 -13.73 6.20
CA TYR A 78 14.05 -13.39 5.20
C TYR A 78 12.97 -14.47 5.10
N GLN A 79 13.33 -15.74 5.32
CA GLN A 79 12.38 -16.85 5.22
C GLN A 79 11.30 -16.75 6.30
N GLY A 80 11.67 -16.48 7.55
CA GLY A 80 10.73 -16.29 8.65
C GLY A 80 9.82 -15.09 8.42
N LEU A 81 10.36 -13.95 7.95
CA LEU A 81 9.56 -12.81 7.56
C LEU A 81 8.56 -13.15 6.45
N TYR A 82 9.01 -13.89 5.42
CA TYR A 82 8.13 -14.32 4.32
C TYR A 82 6.96 -15.17 4.83
N GLU A 83 7.24 -16.14 5.70
CA GLU A 83 6.21 -17.03 6.27
C GLU A 83 5.19 -16.26 7.11
N GLU A 84 5.65 -15.31 7.93
CA GLU A 84 4.79 -14.42 8.70
C GLU A 84 3.91 -13.58 7.78
N GLN A 85 4.52 -12.88 6.80
CA GLN A 85 3.81 -11.99 5.90
C GLN A 85 2.84 -12.73 4.98
N ILE A 86 3.16 -13.93 4.51
CA ILE A 86 2.26 -14.71 3.65
C ILE A 86 1.04 -15.23 4.43
N ALA A 87 1.23 -15.58 5.70
CA ALA A 87 0.13 -15.97 6.59
C ALA A 87 -0.82 -14.80 6.86
N GLU A 88 -0.27 -13.60 7.13
CA GLU A 88 -1.04 -12.38 7.33
C GLU A 88 -1.82 -12.00 6.07
N ARG A 89 -1.18 -12.03 4.89
CA ARG A 89 -1.85 -11.76 3.61
C ARG A 89 -3.03 -12.70 3.34
N LYS A 90 -2.90 -13.97 3.74
CA LYS A 90 -3.99 -14.94 3.63
C LYS A 90 -5.14 -14.59 4.58
N ALA A 91 -4.83 -14.22 5.83
CA ALA A 91 -5.83 -13.86 6.85
C ALA A 91 -6.61 -12.60 6.47
N PHE A 92 -5.95 -11.61 5.88
CA PHE A 92 -6.56 -10.31 5.51
C PHE A 92 -6.98 -10.18 4.04
N SER A 93 -7.00 -11.28 3.29
CA SER A 93 -7.43 -11.29 1.89
C SER A 93 -6.61 -10.34 0.99
N PHE A 94 -5.28 -10.34 1.19
CA PHE A 94 -4.34 -9.61 0.36
C PHE A 94 -3.72 -10.48 -0.76
N PRO A 95 -3.10 -9.87 -1.78
CA PRO A 95 -2.30 -10.60 -2.75
C PRO A 95 -1.19 -11.44 -2.08
N PRO A 96 -0.89 -12.66 -2.57
CA PRO A 96 -1.35 -13.28 -3.84
C PRO A 96 -2.68 -14.01 -3.76
N TYR A 97 -3.31 -14.14 -2.60
CA TYR A 97 -4.55 -14.90 -2.41
C TYR A 97 -5.77 -14.19 -3.01
N HIS A 98 -5.73 -12.87 -3.05
CA HIS A 98 -6.76 -12.03 -3.65
C HIS A 98 -6.13 -10.98 -4.57
N ARG A 99 -6.95 -10.40 -5.43
CA ARG A 99 -6.63 -9.23 -6.24
C ARG A 99 -7.38 -8.04 -5.67
N ILE A 100 -6.77 -6.90 -5.64
CA ILE A 100 -7.37 -5.66 -5.14
C ILE A 100 -7.65 -4.73 -6.32
N ILE A 101 -8.88 -4.24 -6.41
CA ILE A 101 -9.22 -3.14 -7.31
C ILE A 101 -9.57 -1.95 -6.44
N MET A 102 -8.74 -0.92 -6.48
CA MET A 102 -8.96 0.34 -5.78
C MET A 102 -9.64 1.34 -6.74
N LEU A 103 -10.81 1.81 -6.37
CA LEU A 103 -11.54 2.84 -7.11
C LEU A 103 -11.34 4.17 -6.41
N THR A 104 -10.56 5.06 -7.00
CA THR A 104 -10.33 6.40 -6.49
C THR A 104 -11.26 7.38 -7.17
N LEU A 105 -12.16 8.01 -6.40
CA LEU A 105 -13.11 9.01 -6.85
C LEU A 105 -12.61 10.40 -6.48
N LYS A 106 -12.70 11.34 -7.42
CA LYS A 106 -12.28 12.74 -7.23
C LYS A 106 -13.34 13.71 -7.73
N HIS A 107 -13.61 14.76 -6.96
CA HIS A 107 -14.48 15.85 -7.38
C HIS A 107 -14.15 17.15 -6.63
N ARG A 108 -14.39 18.31 -7.24
CA ARG A 108 -14.18 19.63 -6.58
C ARG A 108 -15.25 19.92 -5.53
N ASP A 109 -16.45 19.40 -5.73
CA ASP A 109 -17.59 19.54 -4.82
C ASP A 109 -17.72 18.26 -3.98
N MET A 110 -17.68 18.42 -2.64
CA MET A 110 -17.75 17.31 -1.68
C MET A 110 -19.13 16.62 -1.71
N GLN A 111 -20.22 17.37 -1.90
CA GLN A 111 -21.56 16.77 -1.90
C GLN A 111 -21.74 15.86 -3.11
N ARG A 112 -21.28 16.29 -4.28
CA ARG A 112 -21.28 15.45 -5.49
C ARG A 112 -20.39 14.25 -5.37
N LEU A 113 -19.20 14.41 -4.77
CA LEU A 113 -18.30 13.29 -4.50
C LEU A 113 -18.95 12.27 -3.57
N THR A 114 -19.61 12.75 -2.51
CA THR A 114 -20.34 11.89 -1.57
C THR A 114 -21.43 11.11 -2.29
N ALA A 115 -22.30 11.78 -3.03
CA ALA A 115 -23.37 11.14 -3.79
C ALA A 115 -22.83 10.09 -4.78
N ALA A 116 -21.75 10.43 -5.52
CA ALA A 116 -21.13 9.51 -6.47
C ALA A 116 -20.51 8.29 -5.79
N SER A 117 -19.82 8.49 -4.65
CA SER A 117 -19.20 7.38 -3.91
C SER A 117 -20.24 6.45 -3.30
N ASP A 118 -21.32 6.99 -2.72
CA ASP A 118 -22.36 6.19 -2.07
C ASP A 118 -23.14 5.36 -3.11
N VAL A 119 -23.51 5.99 -4.23
CA VAL A 119 -24.19 5.29 -5.33
C VAL A 119 -23.29 4.20 -5.94
N LEU A 120 -22.01 4.51 -6.19
CA LEU A 120 -21.08 3.51 -6.72
C LEU A 120 -20.89 2.35 -5.76
N GLN A 121 -20.69 2.63 -4.47
CA GLN A 121 -20.54 1.61 -3.44
C GLN A 121 -21.75 0.69 -3.39
N GLN A 122 -22.97 1.25 -3.33
CA GLN A 122 -24.19 0.47 -3.28
C GLN A 122 -24.33 -0.47 -4.49
N ARG A 123 -24.07 0.04 -5.68
CA ARG A 123 -24.14 -0.77 -6.91
C ARG A 123 -23.09 -1.86 -6.95
N LEU A 124 -21.87 -1.56 -6.53
CA LEU A 124 -20.81 -2.56 -6.42
C LEU A 124 -21.16 -3.62 -5.38
N GLN A 125 -21.73 -3.24 -4.24
CA GLN A 125 -22.19 -4.19 -3.23
C GLN A 125 -23.31 -5.11 -3.74
N GLN A 126 -24.23 -4.59 -4.54
CA GLN A 126 -25.26 -5.42 -5.19
C GLN A 126 -24.65 -6.45 -6.16
N THR A 127 -23.52 -6.09 -6.80
CA THR A 127 -22.85 -6.94 -7.79
C THR A 127 -21.87 -7.93 -7.18
N PHE A 128 -21.10 -7.48 -6.16
CA PHE A 128 -19.96 -8.21 -5.59
C PHE A 128 -20.14 -8.59 -4.12
N GLY A 129 -21.20 -8.13 -3.47
CA GLY A 129 -21.50 -8.46 -2.07
C GLY A 129 -20.45 -7.93 -1.11
N THR A 130 -20.02 -8.78 -0.19
CA THR A 130 -19.06 -8.48 0.89
C THR A 130 -17.63 -8.22 0.41
N ARG A 131 -17.34 -8.45 -0.87
CA ARG A 131 -16.05 -8.15 -1.49
C ARG A 131 -15.77 -6.65 -1.62
N VAL A 132 -16.79 -5.82 -1.45
CA VAL A 132 -16.69 -4.36 -1.55
C VAL A 132 -16.57 -3.75 -0.15
N SER A 133 -15.54 -2.94 0.06
CA SER A 133 -15.40 -2.18 1.31
C SER A 133 -16.45 -1.06 1.42
N GLY A 134 -16.58 -0.49 2.62
CA GLY A 134 -17.17 0.85 2.77
C GLY A 134 -16.37 1.91 2.01
N VAL A 135 -16.92 3.13 1.94
CA VAL A 135 -16.18 4.27 1.40
C VAL A 135 -15.02 4.61 2.36
N ILE A 136 -13.83 4.65 1.82
CA ILE A 136 -12.59 4.93 2.55
C ILE A 136 -12.22 6.39 2.32
N LEU A 137 -11.88 7.09 3.40
CA LEU A 137 -11.28 8.42 3.36
C LEU A 137 -9.75 8.23 3.39
N PRO A 138 -9.04 8.56 2.32
CA PRO A 138 -7.58 8.45 2.32
C PRO A 138 -6.96 9.49 3.25
N SER A 139 -5.73 9.23 3.73
CA SER A 139 -4.98 10.16 4.58
C SER A 139 -4.84 11.55 3.96
N ILE A 140 -4.73 11.62 2.63
CA ILE A 140 -4.78 12.87 1.86
C ILE A 140 -6.17 12.97 1.23
N ALA A 141 -7.12 13.55 1.98
CA ALA A 141 -8.51 13.69 1.54
C ALA A 141 -8.73 14.76 0.46
N ARG A 142 -7.70 15.57 0.14
CA ARG A 142 -7.77 16.62 -0.88
C ARG A 142 -6.46 16.75 -1.65
N THR A 143 -6.50 16.62 -2.96
CA THR A 143 -5.34 16.75 -3.86
C THR A 143 -5.72 17.60 -5.06
N GLN A 144 -4.85 18.57 -5.44
CA GLN A 144 -5.06 19.44 -6.60
C GLN A 144 -6.46 20.10 -6.63
N ASN A 145 -6.89 20.61 -5.48
CA ASN A 145 -8.21 21.23 -5.30
C ASN A 145 -9.42 20.29 -5.51
N MET A 146 -9.22 18.96 -5.48
CA MET A 146 -10.27 17.96 -5.54
C MET A 146 -10.30 17.15 -4.25
N TYR A 147 -11.50 16.89 -3.74
CA TYR A 147 -11.73 15.91 -2.68
C TYR A 147 -11.56 14.52 -3.23
N VAL A 148 -11.09 13.58 -2.37
CA VAL A 148 -10.78 12.20 -2.75
C VAL A 148 -11.54 11.25 -1.83
N ARG A 149 -12.12 10.20 -2.41
CA ARG A 149 -12.67 9.03 -1.72
C ARG A 149 -12.24 7.77 -2.44
N GLN A 150 -12.20 6.67 -1.71
CA GLN A 150 -11.79 5.37 -2.26
C GLN A 150 -12.80 4.28 -1.91
N ILE A 151 -12.92 3.30 -2.78
CA ILE A 151 -13.66 2.07 -2.56
C ILE A 151 -12.74 0.93 -2.97
N ARG A 152 -12.55 -0.04 -2.06
CA ARG A 152 -11.74 -1.23 -2.33
C ARG A 152 -12.66 -2.39 -2.68
N LEU A 153 -12.37 -3.05 -3.78
CA LEU A 153 -12.97 -4.32 -4.18
C LEU A 153 -11.89 -5.40 -4.11
N THR A 154 -12.16 -6.47 -3.40
CA THR A 154 -11.26 -7.61 -3.23
C THR A 154 -11.82 -8.82 -3.96
N ILE A 155 -11.06 -9.40 -4.88
CA ILE A 155 -11.47 -10.53 -5.73
C ILE A 155 -10.55 -11.70 -5.46
N GLU A 156 -11.08 -12.89 -5.26
CA GLU A 156 -10.29 -14.12 -5.06
C GLU A 156 -9.38 -14.37 -6.27
N ALA A 157 -8.15 -14.80 -6.02
CA ALA A 157 -7.13 -14.96 -7.08
C ALA A 157 -7.56 -15.96 -8.18
N ASN A 158 -8.40 -16.95 -7.83
CA ASN A 158 -8.93 -17.95 -8.77
C ASN A 158 -10.19 -17.49 -9.53
N ALA A 159 -10.74 -16.31 -9.22
CA ALA A 159 -11.90 -15.77 -9.90
C ALA A 159 -11.54 -15.18 -11.28
N ASN A 160 -12.53 -15.05 -12.15
CA ASN A 160 -12.34 -14.43 -13.47
C ASN A 160 -12.20 -12.90 -13.34
N ILE A 161 -10.96 -12.45 -13.21
CA ILE A 161 -10.63 -11.01 -13.05
C ILE A 161 -11.04 -10.17 -14.28
N ALA A 162 -11.02 -10.74 -15.49
CA ALA A 162 -11.42 -10.00 -16.69
C ALA A 162 -12.92 -9.67 -16.64
N ARG A 163 -13.74 -10.65 -16.24
CA ARG A 163 -15.19 -10.45 -16.04
C ARG A 163 -15.46 -9.45 -14.91
N ALA A 164 -14.74 -9.57 -13.79
CA ALA A 164 -14.88 -8.61 -12.67
C ALA A 164 -14.57 -7.18 -13.10
N LYS A 165 -13.49 -6.98 -13.86
CA LYS A 165 -13.12 -5.66 -14.42
C LYS A 165 -14.21 -5.09 -15.32
N GLU A 166 -14.83 -5.92 -16.17
CA GLU A 166 -15.90 -5.45 -17.06
C GLU A 166 -17.14 -5.05 -16.27
N MET A 167 -17.56 -5.86 -15.28
CA MET A 167 -18.67 -5.51 -14.39
C MET A 167 -18.39 -4.20 -13.63
N VAL A 168 -17.17 -3.97 -13.15
CA VAL A 168 -16.79 -2.71 -12.52
C VAL A 168 -16.90 -1.54 -13.50
N ARG A 169 -16.42 -1.69 -14.74
CA ARG A 169 -16.54 -0.65 -15.77
C ARG A 169 -17.99 -0.30 -16.07
N GLU A 170 -18.88 -1.27 -16.12
CA GLU A 170 -20.31 -1.06 -16.31
C GLU A 170 -20.90 -0.20 -15.18
N GLN A 171 -20.56 -0.52 -13.92
CA GLN A 171 -21.03 0.28 -12.78
C GLN A 171 -20.49 1.71 -12.82
N ILE A 172 -19.22 1.89 -13.17
CA ILE A 172 -18.61 3.21 -13.32
C ILE A 172 -19.32 4.01 -14.43
N ARG A 173 -19.52 3.43 -15.61
CA ARG A 173 -20.22 4.09 -16.73
C ARG A 173 -21.62 4.54 -16.31
N TRP A 174 -22.34 3.68 -15.62
CA TRP A 174 -23.68 4.00 -15.17
C TRP A 174 -23.69 5.18 -14.19
N VAL A 175 -22.79 5.20 -13.19
CA VAL A 175 -22.67 6.28 -12.22
C VAL A 175 -22.33 7.61 -12.90
N LEU A 176 -21.40 7.60 -13.85
CA LEU A 176 -20.99 8.82 -14.58
C LEU A 176 -22.09 9.42 -15.45
N GLN A 177 -23.11 8.65 -15.80
CA GLN A 177 -24.29 9.14 -16.55
C GLN A 177 -25.30 9.86 -15.66
N GLN A 178 -25.21 9.71 -14.32
CA GLN A 178 -26.14 10.36 -13.41
C GLN A 178 -25.83 11.86 -13.27
N THR A 179 -26.87 12.68 -13.32
CA THR A 179 -26.73 14.14 -13.23
C THR A 179 -26.07 14.60 -11.91
N THR A 180 -26.41 13.91 -10.81
CA THR A 180 -25.85 14.17 -9.47
C THR A 180 -24.36 13.85 -9.38
N CYS A 181 -23.85 12.96 -10.23
CA CYS A 181 -22.46 12.50 -10.25
C CYS A 181 -21.63 13.20 -11.35
N LYS A 182 -22.22 14.15 -12.09
CA LYS A 182 -21.58 14.82 -13.23
C LYS A 182 -20.28 15.53 -12.80
N GLY A 183 -19.20 15.28 -13.54
CA GLY A 183 -17.88 15.85 -13.29
C GLY A 183 -17.03 15.04 -12.29
N THR A 184 -17.55 13.94 -11.75
CA THR A 184 -16.74 13.03 -10.93
C THR A 184 -15.74 12.26 -11.81
N ILE A 185 -14.49 12.21 -11.37
CA ILE A 185 -13.45 11.38 -11.97
C ILE A 185 -13.38 10.09 -11.16
N ILE A 186 -13.44 8.94 -11.82
CA ILE A 186 -13.32 7.62 -11.18
C ILE A 186 -12.16 6.87 -11.86
N LEU A 187 -11.14 6.57 -11.08
CA LEU A 187 -9.91 5.92 -11.53
C LEU A 187 -9.82 4.53 -10.88
N PRO A 188 -10.03 3.45 -11.65
CA PRO A 188 -9.74 2.10 -11.19
C PRO A 188 -8.25 1.80 -11.28
N ASP A 189 -7.69 1.24 -10.21
CA ASP A 189 -6.32 0.75 -10.14
C ASP A 189 -6.34 -0.70 -9.62
N VAL A 190 -5.58 -1.59 -10.28
CA VAL A 190 -5.56 -3.02 -9.97
C VAL A 190 -4.24 -3.36 -9.32
N ASP A 191 -4.31 -3.92 -8.11
CA ASP A 191 -3.17 -4.21 -7.24
C ASP A 191 -2.28 -2.95 -7.05
N PRO A 192 -2.86 -1.84 -6.54
CA PRO A 192 -2.15 -0.57 -6.42
C PRO A 192 -0.85 -0.72 -5.63
N MET A 193 0.16 0.02 -6.08
CA MET A 193 1.46 0.14 -5.42
C MET A 193 1.52 1.40 -4.59
#